data_b0645b82f865d79b3baac8dd9e3423a4
#
_entry.id   b0645b82f865d79b3baac8dd9e3423a4
#
_cell.length_a   1.000
_cell.length_b   1.000
_cell.length_c   1.000
_cell.angle_alpha   90.00
_cell.angle_beta   90.00
_cell.angle_gamma   90.00
#
_symmetry.space_group_name_H-M   'P 1'
#
loop_
_entity.id
_entity.type
_entity.pdbx_description
1 polymer ?
#
loop_
_entity_poly.entity_id
_entity_poly.type
_entity_poly.pdbx_seq_one_letter_code
_entity_poly.pdbx_strand_id
1 'polypeptide(L)'
;MIESFKRIYDNRHEYIGKWKEKHPDRKIMGYMCTSMPEEIIYAANALPIRILGGHESQNVSQQHMMGTFCPFSRDVLAQGLLGKYDYLDALGITHTCQHIYQAYESWVLHKNIKSFYIPTPNTSQTPHALPYLRGQLKLFLEKLEDWTGRKIGENDLRRGIEIVDTTRKLMKQIYEMRKSESPPISGLDSMLMVVAAQMSDKEEFNTILEDVIKNELPGRKAKATPSSRLMLIGSEHDDVKFIEMVENLDAIIVIDDHCTGSRYFWNTTEQNEDALTDIANRYIKKPPCPIKDFPVRKRTAHIVNLANEWNVAGVIEIQQKFCDPHELDRVAVSKALEKAGFPILNLEADVTMPVGPFRIRVEAFLEILSSEELF
;
A
#
# COMPACT_ATOMS: atom_id res chain seq x y z
N MET A 1 -9.32 -14.57 -15.16
CA MET A 1 -8.73 -14.56 -13.79
C MET A 1 -8.32 -13.19 -13.30
N ILE A 2 -7.84 -12.27 -14.15
CA ILE A 2 -7.69 -10.83 -13.76
C ILE A 2 -8.98 -10.28 -13.16
N GLU A 3 -10.13 -10.64 -13.73
CA GLU A 3 -11.46 -10.32 -13.20
C GLU A 3 -11.69 -10.82 -11.74
N SER A 4 -10.94 -11.81 -11.28
CA SER A 4 -11.03 -12.27 -9.89
C SER A 4 -10.52 -11.20 -8.90
N PHE A 5 -9.48 -10.45 -9.27
CA PHE A 5 -8.98 -9.35 -8.42
C PHE A 5 -9.98 -8.20 -8.34
N LYS A 6 -10.67 -7.90 -9.46
CA LYS A 6 -11.78 -6.94 -9.46
C LYS A 6 -12.91 -7.39 -8.54
N ARG A 7 -13.29 -8.67 -8.59
CA ARG A 7 -14.32 -9.22 -7.68
C ARG A 7 -13.91 -9.14 -6.21
N ILE A 8 -12.63 -9.40 -5.89
CA ILE A 8 -12.12 -9.23 -4.52
C ILE A 8 -12.18 -7.75 -4.13
N TYR A 9 -11.77 -6.84 -4.99
CA TYR A 9 -11.84 -5.40 -4.75
C TYR A 9 -13.28 -4.94 -4.48
N ASP A 10 -14.22 -5.28 -5.37
CA ASP A 10 -15.62 -4.85 -5.30
C ASP A 10 -16.35 -5.45 -4.08
N ASN A 11 -16.00 -6.69 -3.66
CA ASN A 11 -16.70 -7.45 -2.62
C ASN A 11 -15.78 -7.85 -1.47
N ARG A 12 -14.77 -7.05 -1.16
CA ARG A 12 -13.69 -7.38 -0.21
C ARG A 12 -14.20 -7.78 1.19
N HIS A 13 -15.23 -7.13 1.69
CA HIS A 13 -15.81 -7.46 3.00
C HIS A 13 -16.58 -8.79 2.97
N GLU A 14 -17.31 -9.06 1.90
CA GLU A 14 -18.01 -10.34 1.71
C GLU A 14 -17.00 -11.49 1.54
N TYR A 15 -15.91 -11.27 0.79
CA TYR A 15 -14.82 -12.25 0.66
C TYR A 15 -14.27 -12.65 2.03
N ILE A 16 -13.95 -11.68 2.87
CA ILE A 16 -13.39 -11.93 4.22
C ILE A 16 -14.41 -12.63 5.12
N GLY A 17 -15.69 -12.25 5.06
CA GLY A 17 -16.76 -12.94 5.78
C GLY A 17 -16.84 -14.43 5.41
N LYS A 18 -16.85 -14.74 4.12
CA LYS A 18 -16.82 -16.13 3.62
C LYS A 18 -15.54 -16.87 3.98
N TRP A 19 -14.40 -16.20 3.99
CA TRP A 19 -13.14 -16.78 4.44
C TRP A 19 -13.22 -17.16 5.93
N LYS A 20 -13.78 -16.30 6.78
CA LYS A 20 -13.97 -16.57 8.22
C LYS A 20 -14.90 -17.76 8.46
N GLU A 21 -15.97 -17.90 7.67
CA GLU A 21 -16.87 -19.06 7.74
C GLU A 21 -16.16 -20.39 7.42
N LYS A 22 -15.24 -20.37 6.45
CA LYS A 22 -14.41 -21.55 6.09
C LYS A 22 -13.32 -21.86 7.11
N HIS A 23 -12.88 -20.84 7.87
CA HIS A 23 -11.77 -20.91 8.83
C HIS A 23 -12.20 -20.40 10.21
N PRO A 24 -13.19 -21.02 10.88
CA PRO A 24 -13.76 -20.51 12.12
C PRO A 24 -12.73 -20.43 13.27
N ASP A 25 -11.73 -21.29 13.28
CA ASP A 25 -10.69 -21.35 14.30
C ASP A 25 -9.53 -20.36 14.05
N ARG A 26 -9.44 -19.76 12.87
CA ARG A 26 -8.41 -18.76 12.55
C ARG A 26 -8.91 -17.35 12.87
N LYS A 27 -8.04 -16.55 13.46
CA LYS A 27 -8.31 -15.15 13.80
C LYS A 27 -7.96 -14.21 12.64
N ILE A 28 -8.62 -13.06 12.58
CA ILE A 28 -8.35 -12.02 11.60
C ILE A 28 -7.84 -10.76 12.31
N MET A 29 -6.68 -10.26 11.90
CA MET A 29 -6.12 -9.00 12.37
C MET A 29 -6.18 -7.94 11.29
N GLY A 30 -6.97 -6.88 11.51
CA GLY A 30 -6.92 -5.68 10.70
C GLY A 30 -5.67 -4.86 11.01
N TYR A 31 -5.06 -4.22 10.00
CA TYR A 31 -3.93 -3.33 10.20
C TYR A 31 -3.99 -2.10 9.28
N MET A 32 -3.42 -0.96 9.73
CA MET A 32 -3.60 0.34 9.06
C MET A 32 -2.39 0.83 8.27
N CYS A 33 -1.22 0.24 8.42
CA CYS A 33 -0.01 0.69 7.73
C CYS A 33 0.81 -0.46 7.16
N THR A 34 1.39 -0.29 5.98
CA THR A 34 2.25 -1.29 5.31
C THR A 34 3.55 -1.62 6.06
N SER A 35 3.79 -1.01 7.21
CA SER A 35 4.90 -1.38 8.10
C SER A 35 4.53 -2.48 9.10
N MET A 36 3.26 -2.98 9.09
CA MET A 36 2.84 -4.12 9.88
C MET A 36 3.51 -5.40 9.37
N PRO A 37 4.15 -6.20 10.25
CA PRO A 37 4.82 -7.44 9.86
C PRO A 37 3.80 -8.58 9.68
N GLU A 38 3.24 -8.69 8.48
CA GLU A 38 2.26 -9.72 8.12
C GLU A 38 2.83 -11.14 8.28
N GLU A 39 4.14 -11.30 8.11
CA GLU A 39 4.87 -12.55 8.30
C GLU A 39 4.63 -13.14 9.71
N ILE A 40 4.68 -12.30 10.74
CA ILE A 40 4.48 -12.73 12.13
C ILE A 40 3.00 -13.07 12.38
N ILE A 41 2.07 -12.36 11.72
CA ILE A 41 0.63 -12.65 11.83
C ILE A 41 0.31 -14.00 11.18
N TYR A 42 0.87 -14.29 9.99
CA TYR A 42 0.75 -15.60 9.35
C TYR A 42 1.40 -16.71 10.19
N ALA A 43 2.57 -16.46 10.81
CA ALA A 43 3.22 -17.39 11.73
C ALA A 43 2.33 -17.75 12.93
N ALA A 44 1.53 -16.80 13.40
CA ALA A 44 0.52 -17.02 14.44
C ALA A 44 -0.75 -17.74 13.96
N ASN A 45 -0.80 -18.20 12.71
CA ASN A 45 -1.96 -18.80 12.05
C ASN A 45 -3.18 -17.86 12.01
N ALA A 46 -2.95 -16.54 11.96
CA ALA A 46 -3.98 -15.54 11.80
C ALA A 46 -3.91 -14.93 10.38
N LEU A 47 -5.01 -14.34 9.92
CA LEU A 47 -5.09 -13.65 8.64
C LEU A 47 -4.85 -12.15 8.82
N PRO A 48 -3.80 -11.56 8.24
CA PRO A 48 -3.63 -10.11 8.18
C PRO A 48 -4.49 -9.51 7.07
N ILE A 49 -5.29 -8.49 7.39
CA ILE A 49 -6.09 -7.74 6.42
C ILE A 49 -5.80 -6.25 6.59
N ARG A 50 -5.39 -5.59 5.51
CA ARG A 50 -5.19 -4.16 5.55
C ARG A 50 -6.52 -3.42 5.52
N ILE A 51 -6.64 -2.42 6.39
CA ILE A 51 -7.75 -1.48 6.36
C ILE A 51 -7.41 -0.39 5.35
N LEU A 52 -8.20 -0.29 4.29
CA LEU A 52 -8.05 0.66 3.19
C LEU A 52 -9.21 1.65 3.17
N GLY A 53 -9.17 2.63 2.29
CA GLY A 53 -10.23 3.59 2.06
C GLY A 53 -11.53 2.91 1.59
N GLY A 54 -12.66 3.48 1.96
CA GLY A 54 -14.00 3.02 1.55
C GLY A 54 -14.84 4.16 0.99
N HIS A 55 -14.27 5.38 0.98
CA HIS A 55 -14.96 6.61 0.55
C HIS A 55 -16.29 6.85 1.28
N GLU A 56 -16.34 6.45 2.56
CA GLU A 56 -17.52 6.58 3.39
C GLU A 56 -17.77 8.03 3.82
N SER A 57 -19.01 8.32 4.16
CA SER A 57 -19.36 9.63 4.74
C SER A 57 -18.60 9.86 6.06
N GLN A 58 -17.88 10.96 6.12
CA GLN A 58 -17.08 11.33 7.31
C GLN A 58 -17.90 11.89 8.47
N ASN A 59 -19.20 12.07 8.31
CA ASN A 59 -20.05 12.63 9.37
C ASN A 59 -19.95 11.83 10.67
N VAL A 60 -19.78 10.52 10.57
CA VAL A 60 -19.64 9.63 11.74
C VAL A 60 -18.31 9.86 12.45
N SER A 61 -17.20 9.99 11.71
CA SER A 61 -15.87 10.17 12.29
C SER A 61 -15.61 11.60 12.81
N GLN A 62 -16.32 12.61 12.30
CA GLN A 62 -16.16 14.02 12.72
C GLN A 62 -16.44 14.26 14.20
N GLN A 63 -17.24 13.42 14.84
CA GLN A 63 -17.52 13.50 16.28
C GLN A 63 -16.35 12.99 17.14
N HIS A 64 -15.42 12.25 16.54
CA HIS A 64 -14.33 11.55 17.22
C HIS A 64 -12.94 11.96 16.74
N MET A 65 -12.86 12.70 15.65
CA MET A 65 -11.61 13.13 15.01
C MET A 65 -11.79 14.50 14.38
N MET A 66 -10.84 15.40 14.59
CA MET A 66 -10.89 16.76 14.04
C MET A 66 -10.86 16.75 12.51
N GLY A 67 -11.55 17.72 11.88
CA GLY A 67 -11.61 17.87 10.44
C GLY A 67 -10.26 18.17 9.74
N THR A 68 -9.25 18.56 10.53
CA THR A 68 -7.87 18.80 10.07
C THR A 68 -7.01 17.53 10.01
N PHE A 69 -7.53 16.38 10.37
CA PHE A 69 -6.88 15.09 10.10
C PHE A 69 -7.09 14.69 8.64
N CYS A 70 -6.12 13.97 8.08
CA CYS A 70 -6.19 13.61 6.66
C CYS A 70 -7.46 12.77 6.35
N PRO A 71 -8.02 12.93 5.15
CA PRO A 71 -9.24 12.25 4.73
C PRO A 71 -9.18 10.73 4.91
N PHE A 72 -8.06 10.10 4.57
CA PHE A 72 -7.90 8.64 4.72
C PHE A 72 -8.09 8.19 6.18
N SER A 73 -7.49 8.89 7.15
CA SER A 73 -7.63 8.53 8.57
C SER A 73 -9.06 8.69 9.08
N ARG A 74 -9.77 9.72 8.61
CA ARG A 74 -11.18 9.96 8.94
C ARG A 74 -12.10 8.92 8.32
N ASP A 75 -11.83 8.52 7.07
CA ASP A 75 -12.57 7.48 6.35
C ASP A 75 -12.38 6.10 7.00
N VAL A 76 -11.14 5.74 7.31
CA VAL A 76 -10.81 4.49 8.03
C VAL A 76 -11.56 4.40 9.35
N LEU A 77 -11.58 5.47 10.14
CA LEU A 77 -12.35 5.50 11.39
C LEU A 77 -13.85 5.38 11.12
N ALA A 78 -14.38 6.10 10.13
CA ALA A 78 -15.80 6.03 9.78
C ALA A 78 -16.24 4.60 9.44
N GLN A 79 -15.46 3.90 8.61
CA GLN A 79 -15.71 2.50 8.27
C GLN A 79 -15.77 1.59 9.51
N GLY A 80 -14.82 1.78 10.44
CA GLY A 80 -14.81 1.03 11.71
C GLY A 80 -16.05 1.28 12.55
N LEU A 81 -16.43 2.56 12.74
CA LEU A 81 -17.61 2.93 13.50
C LEU A 81 -18.92 2.44 12.87
N LEU A 82 -18.99 2.40 11.53
CA LEU A 82 -20.12 1.86 10.75
C LEU A 82 -20.19 0.33 10.71
N GLY A 83 -19.22 -0.38 11.32
CA GLY A 83 -19.23 -1.84 11.40
C GLY A 83 -18.78 -2.55 10.14
N LYS A 84 -18.16 -1.86 9.14
CA LYS A 84 -17.68 -2.49 7.90
C LYS A 84 -16.64 -3.59 8.16
N TYR A 85 -15.94 -3.51 9.26
CA TYR A 85 -14.87 -4.43 9.67
C TYR A 85 -15.20 -5.22 10.95
N ASP A 86 -16.49 -5.43 11.26
CA ASP A 86 -16.90 -6.15 12.49
C ASP A 86 -16.52 -7.64 12.49
N TYR A 87 -16.00 -8.16 11.39
CA TYR A 87 -15.41 -9.50 11.30
C TYR A 87 -13.98 -9.60 11.87
N LEU A 88 -13.35 -8.47 12.23
CA LEU A 88 -11.99 -8.47 12.78
C LEU A 88 -11.99 -8.94 14.24
N ASP A 89 -11.05 -9.82 14.56
CA ASP A 89 -10.79 -10.27 15.94
C ASP A 89 -9.80 -9.33 16.66
N ALA A 90 -8.99 -8.58 15.92
CA ALA A 90 -8.04 -7.63 16.47
C ALA A 90 -7.68 -6.52 15.48
N LEU A 91 -7.16 -5.41 16.03
CA LEU A 91 -6.64 -4.28 15.28
C LEU A 91 -5.16 -4.06 15.59
N GLY A 92 -4.32 -3.90 14.55
CA GLY A 92 -2.88 -3.67 14.67
C GLY A 92 -2.42 -2.39 14.01
N ILE A 93 -1.43 -1.72 14.61
CA ILE A 93 -0.73 -0.59 14.02
C ILE A 93 0.74 -0.58 14.42
N THR A 94 1.60 -0.11 13.54
CA THR A 94 2.99 0.26 13.84
C THR A 94 3.10 1.75 14.10
N HIS A 95 4.13 2.21 14.76
CA HIS A 95 4.40 3.64 14.87
C HIS A 95 4.58 4.26 13.49
N THR A 96 3.63 5.09 13.07
CA THR A 96 3.51 5.72 11.75
C THR A 96 3.16 7.20 11.89
N CYS A 97 2.46 7.79 10.91
CA CYS A 97 2.00 9.17 11.05
C CYS A 97 0.93 9.32 12.13
N GLN A 98 0.88 10.50 12.73
CA GLN A 98 -0.01 10.78 13.86
C GLN A 98 -1.50 10.65 13.48
N HIS A 99 -1.88 10.95 12.24
CA HIS A 99 -3.28 10.92 11.82
C HIS A 99 -3.86 9.50 11.83
N ILE A 100 -3.13 8.53 11.26
CA ILE A 100 -3.60 7.15 11.26
C ILE A 100 -3.50 6.51 12.66
N TYR A 101 -2.54 6.95 13.46
CA TYR A 101 -2.43 6.52 14.86
C TYR A 101 -3.64 7.00 15.67
N GLN A 102 -4.08 8.23 15.48
CA GLN A 102 -5.28 8.76 16.14
C GLN A 102 -6.54 8.01 15.70
N ALA A 103 -6.66 7.64 14.42
CA ALA A 103 -7.76 6.80 13.93
C ALA A 103 -7.78 5.43 14.64
N TYR A 104 -6.61 4.82 14.80
CA TYR A 104 -6.46 3.56 15.52
C TYR A 104 -6.90 3.69 16.98
N GLU A 105 -6.42 4.67 17.72
CA GLU A 105 -6.79 4.87 19.14
C GLU A 105 -8.29 5.13 19.31
N SER A 106 -8.85 5.98 18.45
CA SER A 106 -10.29 6.26 18.46
C SER A 106 -11.12 5.00 18.16
N TRP A 107 -10.68 4.20 17.19
CA TRP A 107 -11.35 2.94 16.85
C TRP A 107 -11.31 1.95 18.04
N VAL A 108 -10.14 1.74 18.64
CA VAL A 108 -9.97 0.86 19.81
C VAL A 108 -10.87 1.30 20.98
N LEU A 109 -10.92 2.62 21.23
CA LEU A 109 -11.74 3.19 22.30
C LEU A 109 -13.24 2.92 22.08
N HIS A 110 -13.73 3.06 20.83
CA HIS A 110 -15.18 3.01 20.56
C HIS A 110 -15.69 1.60 20.22
N LYS A 111 -14.84 0.70 19.70
CA LYS A 111 -15.26 -0.65 19.32
C LYS A 111 -14.83 -1.73 20.31
N ASN A 112 -14.07 -1.39 21.36
CA ASN A 112 -13.57 -2.34 22.37
C ASN A 112 -12.92 -3.61 21.75
N ILE A 113 -12.16 -3.43 20.69
CA ILE A 113 -11.49 -4.50 19.96
C ILE A 113 -10.11 -4.77 20.57
N LYS A 114 -9.67 -6.03 20.56
CA LYS A 114 -8.28 -6.38 20.92
C LYS A 114 -7.32 -5.61 20.01
N SER A 115 -6.29 -5.02 20.59
CA SER A 115 -5.41 -4.14 19.84
C SER A 115 -3.94 -4.40 20.08
N PHE A 116 -3.12 -4.14 19.03
CA PHE A 116 -1.68 -4.33 19.04
C PHE A 116 -0.98 -3.08 18.47
N TYR A 117 -0.13 -2.48 19.28
CA TYR A 117 0.73 -1.38 18.85
C TYR A 117 2.19 -1.85 18.85
N ILE A 118 2.89 -1.62 17.73
CA ILE A 118 4.32 -1.94 17.57
C ILE A 118 5.10 -0.63 17.42
N PRO A 119 5.85 -0.22 18.45
CA PRO A 119 6.80 0.89 18.31
C PRO A 119 7.85 0.57 17.23
N THR A 120 7.99 1.43 16.24
CA THR A 120 9.02 1.29 15.22
C THR A 120 9.97 2.50 15.27
N PRO A 121 11.24 2.37 14.87
CA PRO A 121 12.16 3.49 14.92
C PRO A 121 11.69 4.65 14.06
N ASN A 122 11.94 5.88 14.49
CA ASN A 122 11.61 7.10 13.74
C ASN A 122 12.44 7.24 12.46
N THR A 123 13.60 6.60 12.42
CA THR A 123 14.44 6.51 11.24
C THR A 123 15.10 5.15 11.14
N SER A 124 15.27 4.65 9.92
CA SER A 124 16.04 3.43 9.63
C SER A 124 17.55 3.69 9.52
N GLN A 125 18.00 4.95 9.61
CA GLN A 125 19.36 5.37 9.25
C GLN A 125 20.31 5.39 10.44
N THR A 126 19.95 4.82 11.58
CA THR A 126 20.82 4.70 12.75
C THR A 126 21.19 3.24 13.02
N PRO A 127 22.39 2.96 13.62
CA PRO A 127 22.78 1.59 13.94
C PRO A 127 21.87 0.93 14.99
N HIS A 128 21.12 1.74 15.74
CA HIS A 128 20.19 1.25 16.77
C HIS A 128 18.81 0.84 16.20
N ALA A 129 18.50 1.20 14.95
CA ALA A 129 17.17 0.95 14.37
C ALA A 129 16.83 -0.54 14.28
N LEU A 130 17.76 -1.37 13.79
CA LEU A 130 17.54 -2.80 13.64
C LEU A 130 17.39 -3.52 15.00
N PRO A 131 18.30 -3.42 15.96
CA PRO A 131 18.12 -4.10 17.25
C PRO A 131 16.89 -3.61 18.01
N TYR A 132 16.54 -2.34 17.91
CA TYR A 132 15.31 -1.80 18.49
C TYR A 132 14.08 -2.45 17.86
N LEU A 133 13.98 -2.43 16.52
CA LEU A 133 12.84 -3.03 15.81
C LEU A 133 12.72 -4.52 16.12
N ARG A 134 13.82 -5.28 16.04
CA ARG A 134 13.84 -6.70 16.37
C ARG A 134 13.29 -6.97 17.78
N GLY A 135 13.68 -6.17 18.77
CA GLY A 135 13.16 -6.24 20.14
C GLY A 135 11.65 -6.01 20.20
N GLN A 136 11.13 -5.02 19.47
CA GLN A 136 9.68 -4.74 19.41
C GLN A 136 8.90 -5.86 18.68
N LEU A 137 9.48 -6.45 17.63
CA LEU A 137 8.87 -7.60 16.93
C LEU A 137 8.83 -8.84 17.82
N LYS A 138 9.84 -9.05 18.68
CA LYS A 138 9.80 -10.13 19.67
C LYS A 138 8.65 -9.95 20.67
N LEU A 139 8.48 -8.74 21.20
CA LEU A 139 7.36 -8.43 22.09
C LEU A 139 5.99 -8.58 21.40
N PHE A 140 5.92 -8.23 20.12
CA PHE A 140 4.70 -8.43 19.32
C PHE A 140 4.40 -9.92 19.13
N LEU A 141 5.41 -10.72 18.83
CA LEU A 141 5.30 -12.19 18.71
C LEU A 141 4.77 -12.80 20.02
N GLU A 142 5.36 -12.46 21.16
CA GLU A 142 4.91 -12.94 22.49
C GLU A 142 3.43 -12.57 22.75
N LYS A 143 3.01 -11.37 22.42
CA LYS A 143 1.61 -10.95 22.52
C LYS A 143 0.68 -11.70 21.58
N LEU A 144 1.15 -12.10 20.39
CA LEU A 144 0.39 -12.93 19.46
C LEU A 144 0.27 -14.36 19.96
N GLU A 145 1.32 -14.93 20.56
CA GLU A 145 1.24 -16.23 21.22
C GLU A 145 0.16 -16.26 22.29
N ASP A 146 0.13 -15.25 23.16
CA ASP A 146 -0.91 -15.12 24.20
C ASP A 146 -2.31 -14.95 23.61
N TRP A 147 -2.44 -14.17 22.52
CA TRP A 147 -3.72 -13.91 21.87
C TRP A 147 -4.28 -15.14 21.15
N THR A 148 -3.41 -15.90 20.49
CA THR A 148 -3.80 -17.08 19.71
C THR A 148 -3.78 -18.38 20.52
N GLY A 149 -3.12 -18.38 21.68
CA GLY A 149 -2.87 -19.58 22.48
C GLY A 149 -1.89 -20.56 21.85
N ARG A 150 -1.11 -20.10 20.85
CA ARG A 150 -0.17 -20.93 20.07
C ARG A 150 1.25 -20.43 20.22
N LYS A 151 2.20 -21.34 20.44
CA LYS A 151 3.64 -21.01 20.37
C LYS A 151 4.08 -20.84 18.92
N ILE A 152 4.92 -19.84 18.68
CA ILE A 152 5.43 -19.48 17.35
C ILE A 152 6.92 -19.75 17.31
N GLY A 153 7.32 -20.76 16.57
CA GLY A 153 8.72 -21.13 16.39
C GLY A 153 9.35 -20.54 15.12
N GLU A 154 10.65 -20.83 14.94
CA GLU A 154 11.42 -20.40 13.76
C GLU A 154 10.76 -20.87 12.45
N ASN A 155 10.28 -22.12 12.41
CA ASN A 155 9.64 -22.67 11.21
C ASN A 155 8.31 -21.96 10.88
N ASP A 156 7.54 -21.54 11.88
CA ASP A 156 6.31 -20.77 11.67
C ASP A 156 6.63 -19.41 11.07
N LEU A 157 7.67 -18.73 11.57
CA LEU A 157 8.15 -17.46 11.03
C LEU A 157 8.66 -17.61 9.60
N ARG A 158 9.44 -18.67 9.28
CA ARG A 158 9.90 -18.98 7.91
C ARG A 158 8.74 -19.20 6.96
N ARG A 159 7.70 -19.93 7.38
CA ARG A 159 6.47 -20.10 6.59
C ARG A 159 5.78 -18.75 6.36
N GLY A 160 5.66 -17.90 7.38
CA GLY A 160 5.09 -16.56 7.23
C GLY A 160 5.86 -15.71 6.24
N ILE A 161 7.21 -15.74 6.29
CA ILE A 161 8.08 -15.07 5.31
C ILE A 161 7.80 -15.62 3.89
N GLU A 162 7.75 -16.93 3.71
CA GLU A 162 7.53 -17.56 2.40
C GLU A 162 6.21 -17.10 1.77
N ILE A 163 5.11 -17.13 2.53
CA ILE A 163 3.77 -16.70 2.06
C ILE A 163 3.81 -15.25 1.59
N VAL A 164 4.32 -14.35 2.42
CA VAL A 164 4.29 -12.91 2.14
C VAL A 164 5.30 -12.53 1.06
N ASP A 165 6.49 -13.13 1.05
CA ASP A 165 7.49 -12.87 0.03
C ASP A 165 7.14 -13.44 -1.34
N THR A 166 6.35 -14.52 -1.41
CA THR A 166 5.77 -15.00 -2.67
C THR A 166 4.86 -13.92 -3.25
N THR A 167 3.95 -13.35 -2.46
CA THR A 167 3.12 -12.21 -2.90
C THR A 167 3.98 -11.05 -3.41
N ARG A 168 5.02 -10.67 -2.67
CA ARG A 168 5.91 -9.54 -3.04
C ARG A 168 6.65 -9.80 -4.34
N LYS A 169 7.18 -11.01 -4.55
CA LYS A 169 7.88 -11.42 -5.77
C LYS A 169 6.95 -11.39 -6.98
N LEU A 170 5.75 -11.96 -6.84
CA LEU A 170 4.77 -11.99 -7.92
C LEU A 170 4.29 -10.58 -8.28
N MET A 171 4.00 -9.73 -7.30
CA MET A 171 3.62 -8.34 -7.54
C MET A 171 4.77 -7.55 -8.18
N LYS A 172 6.01 -7.77 -7.75
CA LYS A 172 7.17 -7.15 -8.39
C LYS A 172 7.32 -7.60 -9.84
N GLN A 173 7.11 -8.88 -10.13
CA GLN A 173 7.11 -9.41 -11.50
C GLN A 173 6.05 -8.71 -12.38
N ILE A 174 4.84 -8.49 -11.87
CA ILE A 174 3.80 -7.70 -12.55
C ILE A 174 4.30 -6.29 -12.89
N TYR A 175 4.94 -5.62 -11.94
CA TYR A 175 5.46 -4.26 -12.15
C TYR A 175 6.64 -4.23 -13.13
N GLU A 176 7.53 -5.22 -13.12
CA GLU A 176 8.62 -5.34 -14.10
C GLU A 176 8.10 -5.52 -15.53
N MET A 177 7.00 -6.27 -15.73
CA MET A 177 6.37 -6.42 -17.04
C MET A 177 5.84 -5.08 -17.61
N ARG A 178 5.57 -4.10 -16.73
CA ARG A 178 5.08 -2.75 -17.11
C ARG A 178 6.19 -1.84 -17.64
N LYS A 179 7.46 -2.27 -17.62
CA LYS A 179 8.57 -1.58 -18.30
C LYS A 179 8.49 -1.70 -19.82
N SER A 180 7.79 -2.70 -20.35
CA SER A 180 7.57 -2.89 -21.78
C SER A 180 6.89 -1.67 -22.42
N GLU A 181 7.20 -1.39 -23.70
CA GLU A 181 6.51 -0.33 -24.48
C GLU A 181 5.00 -0.60 -24.62
N SER A 182 4.61 -1.87 -24.71
CA SER A 182 3.21 -2.30 -24.69
C SER A 182 2.98 -3.23 -23.49
N PRO A 183 2.74 -2.69 -22.27
CA PRO A 183 2.60 -3.50 -21.08
C PRO A 183 1.42 -4.46 -21.17
N PRO A 184 1.57 -5.70 -20.68
CA PRO A 184 0.44 -6.65 -20.63
C PRO A 184 -0.59 -6.29 -19.54
N ILE A 185 -0.21 -5.43 -18.60
CA ILE A 185 -1.01 -5.02 -17.43
C ILE A 185 -1.15 -3.50 -17.42
N SER A 186 -2.37 -3.01 -17.26
CA SER A 186 -2.68 -1.59 -17.05
C SER A 186 -2.37 -1.13 -15.62
N GLY A 187 -2.38 0.17 -15.37
CA GLY A 187 -2.33 0.73 -14.03
C GLY A 187 -3.55 0.33 -13.21
N LEU A 188 -4.73 0.33 -13.83
CA LEU A 188 -5.97 -0.13 -13.21
C LEU A 188 -5.89 -1.60 -12.77
N ASP A 189 -5.51 -2.51 -13.68
CA ASP A 189 -5.37 -3.94 -13.35
C ASP A 189 -4.38 -4.15 -12.19
N SER A 190 -3.23 -3.47 -12.24
CA SER A 190 -2.21 -3.61 -11.20
C SER A 190 -2.67 -3.07 -9.84
N MET A 191 -3.45 -1.97 -9.81
CA MET A 191 -4.01 -1.45 -8.56
C MET A 191 -5.04 -2.41 -7.96
N LEU A 192 -5.91 -3.01 -8.79
CA LEU A 192 -6.85 -4.04 -8.35
C LEU A 192 -6.13 -5.24 -7.74
N MET A 193 -5.01 -5.66 -8.34
CA MET A 193 -4.14 -6.73 -7.79
C MET A 193 -3.51 -6.30 -6.45
N VAL A 194 -2.99 -5.07 -6.35
CA VAL A 194 -2.37 -4.55 -5.12
C VAL A 194 -3.38 -4.50 -3.97
N VAL A 195 -4.60 -4.04 -4.22
CA VAL A 195 -5.66 -4.00 -3.20
C VAL A 195 -6.08 -5.42 -2.83
N ALA A 196 -6.28 -6.31 -3.81
CA ALA A 196 -6.61 -7.70 -3.56
C ALA A 196 -5.54 -8.41 -2.71
N ALA A 197 -4.24 -8.18 -2.98
CA ALA A 197 -3.13 -8.72 -2.18
C ALA A 197 -3.19 -8.30 -0.71
N GLN A 198 -3.75 -7.12 -0.41
CA GLN A 198 -3.84 -6.55 0.93
C GLN A 198 -5.15 -6.94 1.64
N MET A 199 -6.18 -7.33 0.88
CA MET A 199 -7.54 -7.59 1.37
C MET A 199 -7.97 -9.06 1.20
N SER A 200 -7.04 -9.97 0.96
CA SER A 200 -7.34 -11.41 0.83
C SER A 200 -6.29 -12.28 1.50
N ASP A 201 -6.57 -13.58 1.61
CA ASP A 201 -5.57 -14.56 2.04
C ASP A 201 -4.49 -14.69 0.96
N LYS A 202 -3.25 -14.45 1.32
CA LYS A 202 -2.14 -14.44 0.37
C LYS A 202 -1.83 -15.83 -0.20
N GLU A 203 -2.18 -16.91 0.49
CA GLU A 203 -2.03 -18.26 -0.07
C GLU A 203 -2.98 -18.46 -1.27
N GLU A 204 -4.24 -18.00 -1.15
CA GLU A 204 -5.21 -18.00 -2.27
C GLU A 204 -4.80 -16.98 -3.36
N PHE A 205 -4.43 -15.77 -2.95
CA PHE A 205 -4.01 -14.71 -3.87
C PHE A 205 -2.81 -15.12 -4.72
N ASN A 206 -1.77 -15.70 -4.11
CA ASN A 206 -0.56 -16.13 -4.80
C ASN A 206 -0.89 -17.18 -5.87
N THR A 207 -1.73 -18.16 -5.53
CA THR A 207 -2.17 -19.20 -6.49
C THR A 207 -2.87 -18.57 -7.71
N ILE A 208 -3.78 -17.61 -7.49
CA ILE A 208 -4.48 -16.92 -8.57
C ILE A 208 -3.51 -16.09 -9.41
N LEU A 209 -2.59 -15.36 -8.77
CA LEU A 209 -1.66 -14.48 -9.49
C LEU A 209 -0.62 -15.27 -10.28
N GLU A 210 -0.10 -16.37 -9.76
CA GLU A 210 0.77 -17.28 -10.51
C GLU A 210 0.11 -17.81 -11.78
N ASP A 211 -1.16 -18.20 -11.67
CA ASP A 211 -1.92 -18.68 -12.82
C ASP A 211 -2.18 -17.57 -13.86
N VAL A 212 -2.51 -16.35 -13.42
CA VAL A 212 -2.63 -15.18 -14.30
C VAL A 212 -1.32 -14.89 -15.03
N ILE A 213 -0.20 -14.86 -14.32
CA ILE A 213 1.12 -14.61 -14.93
C ILE A 213 1.45 -15.67 -15.99
N LYS A 214 1.16 -16.93 -15.69
CA LYS A 214 1.50 -18.07 -16.56
C LYS A 214 0.57 -18.19 -17.77
N ASN A 215 -0.73 -17.95 -17.60
CA ASN A 215 -1.74 -18.36 -18.55
C ASN A 215 -2.51 -17.20 -19.21
N GLU A 216 -2.64 -16.03 -18.54
CA GLU A 216 -3.41 -14.91 -19.11
C GLU A 216 -2.55 -13.79 -19.69
N LEU A 217 -1.36 -13.55 -19.13
CA LEU A 217 -0.51 -12.44 -19.57
C LEU A 217 0.29 -12.69 -20.85
N PRO A 218 0.69 -13.94 -21.21
CA PRO A 218 1.43 -14.16 -22.43
C PRO A 218 0.66 -13.68 -23.66
N GLY A 219 1.27 -12.73 -24.40
CA GLY A 219 0.65 -12.11 -25.60
C GLY A 219 -0.41 -11.05 -25.34
N ARG A 220 -0.81 -10.81 -24.08
CA ARG A 220 -1.73 -9.72 -23.73
C ARG A 220 -1.04 -8.36 -23.88
N LYS A 221 -1.81 -7.37 -24.32
CA LYS A 221 -1.46 -5.94 -24.31
C LYS A 221 -2.59 -5.18 -23.63
N ALA A 222 -2.32 -4.51 -22.54
CA ALA A 222 -3.33 -3.74 -21.82
C ALA A 222 -3.80 -2.54 -22.66
N LYS A 223 -2.88 -1.91 -23.37
CA LYS A 223 -3.14 -0.82 -24.32
C LYS A 223 -2.15 -0.95 -25.50
N ALA A 224 -2.62 -0.71 -26.71
CA ALA A 224 -1.81 -0.97 -27.92
C ALA A 224 -0.55 -0.11 -27.97
N THR A 225 -0.69 1.22 -27.80
CA THR A 225 0.44 2.17 -27.72
C THR A 225 -0.07 3.41 -27.00
N PRO A 226 0.15 3.53 -25.69
CA PRO A 226 -0.26 4.73 -24.97
C PRO A 226 0.58 5.92 -25.43
N SER A 227 -0.05 7.09 -25.55
CA SER A 227 0.66 8.32 -25.90
C SER A 227 1.61 8.76 -24.80
N SER A 228 1.27 8.50 -23.53
CA SER A 228 2.09 8.93 -22.39
C SER A 228 2.19 7.84 -21.33
N ARG A 229 3.42 7.63 -20.83
CA ARG A 229 3.74 6.74 -19.71
C ARG A 229 3.87 7.56 -18.44
N LEU A 230 3.06 7.27 -17.43
CA LEU A 230 2.98 8.07 -16.23
C LEU A 230 3.40 7.29 -14.97
N MET A 231 3.96 8.03 -14.02
CA MET A 231 4.16 7.57 -12.65
C MET A 231 3.12 8.23 -11.72
N LEU A 232 2.57 7.44 -10.79
CA LEU A 232 1.67 7.94 -9.75
C LEU A 232 2.39 7.93 -8.40
N ILE A 233 2.50 9.08 -7.73
CA ILE A 233 3.13 9.18 -6.41
C ILE A 233 2.21 9.87 -5.40
N GLY A 234 2.55 9.80 -4.12
CA GLY A 234 1.87 10.56 -3.09
C GLY A 234 1.48 9.77 -1.83
N SER A 235 0.40 10.20 -1.20
CA SER A 235 -0.14 9.63 0.04
C SER A 235 -0.93 8.32 -0.20
N GLU A 236 -1.83 7.95 0.70
CA GLU A 236 -2.74 6.81 0.46
C GLU A 236 -3.61 7.09 -0.75
N HIS A 237 -3.68 6.12 -1.64
CA HIS A 237 -4.48 6.20 -2.86
C HIS A 237 -4.94 4.80 -3.27
N ASP A 238 -6.23 4.54 -3.18
CA ASP A 238 -6.88 3.30 -3.56
C ASP A 238 -8.12 3.52 -4.48
N ASP A 239 -8.26 4.75 -5.00
CA ASP A 239 -9.35 5.12 -5.92
C ASP A 239 -9.03 4.67 -7.34
N VAL A 240 -9.51 3.47 -7.68
CA VAL A 240 -9.36 2.89 -9.02
C VAL A 240 -10.06 3.71 -10.12
N LYS A 241 -11.11 4.50 -9.78
CA LYS A 241 -11.81 5.35 -10.76
C LYS A 241 -10.93 6.49 -11.27
N PHE A 242 -10.03 6.99 -10.41
CA PHE A 242 -9.06 7.99 -10.85
C PHE A 242 -8.08 7.38 -11.87
N ILE A 243 -7.55 6.19 -11.59
CA ILE A 243 -6.64 5.49 -12.50
C ILE A 243 -7.34 5.17 -13.83
N GLU A 244 -8.57 4.66 -13.76
CA GLU A 244 -9.39 4.39 -14.94
C GLU A 244 -9.61 5.67 -15.78
N MET A 245 -9.91 6.79 -15.12
CA MET A 245 -10.07 8.09 -15.80
C MET A 245 -8.79 8.52 -16.53
N VAL A 246 -7.62 8.41 -15.87
CA VAL A 246 -6.33 8.75 -16.48
C VAL A 246 -6.03 7.85 -17.69
N GLU A 247 -6.25 6.54 -17.56
CA GLU A 247 -5.95 5.60 -18.63
C GLU A 247 -6.95 5.69 -19.81
N ASN A 248 -8.14 6.24 -19.59
CA ASN A 248 -9.10 6.56 -20.65
C ASN A 248 -8.72 7.80 -21.48
N LEU A 249 -7.71 8.58 -21.05
CA LEU A 249 -7.18 9.76 -21.75
C LEU A 249 -5.94 9.45 -22.59
N ASP A 250 -5.78 8.20 -23.02
CA ASP A 250 -4.64 7.74 -23.83
C ASP A 250 -3.28 7.77 -23.12
N ALA A 251 -3.28 7.68 -21.80
CA ALA A 251 -2.10 7.49 -20.97
C ALA A 251 -2.08 6.09 -20.35
N ILE A 252 -0.97 5.68 -19.78
CA ILE A 252 -0.86 4.49 -18.96
C ILE A 252 -0.02 4.78 -17.70
N ILE A 253 -0.50 4.38 -16.53
CA ILE A 253 0.28 4.44 -15.29
C ILE A 253 1.13 3.19 -15.22
N VAL A 254 2.46 3.33 -15.38
CA VAL A 254 3.39 2.20 -15.47
C VAL A 254 4.10 1.87 -14.16
N ILE A 255 4.17 2.81 -13.24
CA ILE A 255 4.79 2.66 -11.91
C ILE A 255 4.09 3.58 -10.90
N ASP A 256 4.20 3.25 -9.65
CA ASP A 256 3.73 4.10 -8.56
C ASP A 256 4.70 4.11 -7.37
N ASP A 257 4.58 5.13 -6.50
CA ASP A 257 5.18 5.17 -5.17
C ASP A 257 4.25 5.89 -4.19
N HIS A 258 3.23 5.19 -3.72
CA HIS A 258 2.30 5.66 -2.69
C HIS A 258 2.04 4.59 -1.63
N CYS A 259 1.34 4.94 -0.54
CA CYS A 259 1.21 4.06 0.63
C CYS A 259 0.45 2.76 0.35
N THR A 260 -0.52 2.77 -0.57
CA THR A 260 -1.29 1.58 -0.97
C THR A 260 -0.56 0.75 -2.02
N GLY A 261 0.29 1.39 -2.86
CA GLY A 261 0.92 0.80 -4.04
C GLY A 261 2.23 0.05 -3.78
N SER A 262 3.22 0.33 -4.63
CA SER A 262 4.49 -0.41 -4.68
C SER A 262 5.25 -0.46 -3.36
N ARG A 263 5.14 0.56 -2.51
CA ARG A 263 5.76 0.55 -1.17
C ARG A 263 5.34 -0.64 -0.29
N TYR A 264 4.21 -1.27 -0.57
CA TYR A 264 3.75 -2.46 0.13
C TYR A 264 4.64 -3.67 -0.14
N PHE A 265 5.01 -3.95 -1.40
CA PHE A 265 5.65 -5.19 -1.83
C PHE A 265 7.08 -5.04 -2.37
N TRP A 266 7.69 -3.83 -2.39
CA TRP A 266 8.89 -3.52 -3.16
C TRP A 266 10.10 -4.40 -2.86
N ASN A 267 10.38 -4.68 -1.58
CA ASN A 267 11.50 -5.51 -1.17
C ASN A 267 11.05 -6.78 -0.44
N THR A 268 11.77 -7.86 -0.67
CA THR A 268 11.62 -9.15 0.00
C THR A 268 12.53 -9.27 1.22
N THR A 269 12.33 -10.32 1.99
CA THR A 269 13.15 -10.68 3.15
C THR A 269 14.43 -11.38 2.70
N GLU A 270 15.58 -10.85 3.09
CA GLU A 270 16.87 -11.53 2.92
C GLU A 270 17.03 -12.55 4.06
N GLN A 271 17.25 -13.82 3.73
CA GLN A 271 17.36 -14.91 4.71
C GLN A 271 18.82 -15.15 5.07
N ASN A 272 19.37 -14.36 5.96
CA ASN A 272 20.77 -14.38 6.34
C ASN A 272 21.01 -14.73 7.81
N GLU A 273 19.98 -14.57 8.68
CA GLU A 273 20.05 -14.74 10.12
C GLU A 273 18.84 -15.53 10.65
N ASP A 274 18.47 -15.35 11.92
CA ASP A 274 17.19 -15.87 12.43
C ASP A 274 16.00 -15.13 11.78
N ALA A 275 14.86 -15.81 11.63
CA ALA A 275 13.72 -15.27 10.90
C ALA A 275 13.21 -13.94 11.44
N LEU A 276 13.26 -13.73 12.75
CA LEU A 276 12.81 -12.47 13.35
C LEU A 276 13.73 -11.30 12.99
N THR A 277 15.05 -11.54 12.94
CA THR A 277 16.05 -10.56 12.50
C THR A 277 15.88 -10.26 11.00
N ASP A 278 15.66 -11.28 10.18
CA ASP A 278 15.42 -11.13 8.75
C ASP A 278 14.17 -10.29 8.47
N ILE A 279 13.07 -10.54 9.19
CA ILE A 279 11.85 -9.72 9.13
C ILE A 279 12.16 -8.27 9.52
N ALA A 280 12.85 -8.04 10.65
CA ALA A 280 13.22 -6.69 11.08
C ALA A 280 14.06 -5.97 10.02
N ASN A 281 15.05 -6.64 9.43
CA ASN A 281 15.89 -6.11 8.35
C ASN A 281 15.07 -5.69 7.14
N ARG A 282 14.10 -6.51 6.72
CA ARG A 282 13.21 -6.18 5.61
C ARG A 282 12.49 -4.85 5.84
N TYR A 283 11.94 -4.64 7.06
CA TYR A 283 11.22 -3.40 7.37
C TYR A 283 12.13 -2.18 7.55
N ILE A 284 13.39 -2.37 7.97
CA ILE A 284 14.42 -1.31 7.99
C ILE A 284 14.84 -0.92 6.56
N LYS A 285 14.98 -1.88 5.66
CA LYS A 285 15.39 -1.69 4.26
C LYS A 285 14.23 -1.33 3.30
N LYS A 286 13.01 -1.25 3.80
CA LYS A 286 11.84 -0.88 2.99
C LYS A 286 12.04 0.48 2.30
N PRO A 287 11.46 0.71 1.09
CA PRO A 287 11.49 2.01 0.45
C PRO A 287 11.09 3.13 1.41
N PRO A 288 11.80 4.28 1.38
CA PRO A 288 11.66 5.32 2.39
C PRO A 288 10.22 5.86 2.48
N CYS A 289 9.66 5.85 3.68
CA CYS A 289 8.42 6.54 4.00
C CYS A 289 8.75 7.99 4.37
N PRO A 290 7.99 9.01 3.91
CA PRO A 290 8.28 10.41 4.21
C PRO A 290 8.52 10.71 5.69
N ILE A 291 7.77 10.08 6.59
CA ILE A 291 7.89 10.31 8.05
C ILE A 291 9.13 9.65 8.67
N LYS A 292 9.82 8.76 7.95
CA LYS A 292 10.98 7.99 8.46
C LYS A 292 12.26 8.22 7.68
N ASP A 293 12.24 9.13 6.70
CA ASP A 293 13.36 9.39 5.77
C ASP A 293 14.29 10.51 6.29
N PHE A 294 14.88 10.29 7.46
CA PHE A 294 15.77 11.24 8.13
C PHE A 294 17.01 10.52 8.66
N PRO A 295 18.17 11.22 8.82
CA PRO A 295 18.44 12.63 8.47
C PRO A 295 18.66 12.84 6.97
N VAL A 296 19.00 11.81 6.20
CA VAL A 296 19.23 11.90 4.75
C VAL A 296 17.96 11.53 4.00
N ARG A 297 17.50 12.43 3.14
CA ARG A 297 16.34 12.19 2.27
C ARG A 297 16.69 11.25 1.12
N LYS A 298 16.46 9.93 1.31
CA LYS A 298 16.71 8.90 0.29
C LYS A 298 15.54 8.72 -0.68
N ARG A 299 14.35 9.16 -0.27
CA ARG A 299 13.12 9.00 -1.05
C ARG A 299 13.17 9.72 -2.40
N THR A 300 13.73 10.92 -2.47
CA THR A 300 13.86 11.68 -3.72
C THR A 300 14.63 10.90 -4.79
N ALA A 301 15.77 10.31 -4.43
CA ALA A 301 16.55 9.47 -5.35
C ALA A 301 15.80 8.21 -5.75
N HIS A 302 15.08 7.57 -4.82
CA HIS A 302 14.26 6.40 -5.11
C HIS A 302 13.18 6.71 -6.17
N ILE A 303 12.45 7.81 -6.01
CA ILE A 303 11.38 8.22 -6.94
C ILE A 303 11.96 8.54 -8.32
N VAL A 304 13.05 9.31 -8.39
CA VAL A 304 13.71 9.63 -9.67
C VAL A 304 14.21 8.37 -10.37
N ASN A 305 14.79 7.42 -9.63
CA ASN A 305 15.23 6.15 -10.20
C ASN A 305 14.06 5.34 -10.77
N LEU A 306 12.93 5.28 -10.07
CA LEU A 306 11.72 4.63 -10.58
C LEU A 306 11.24 5.28 -11.88
N ALA A 307 11.17 6.62 -11.93
CA ALA A 307 10.76 7.34 -13.13
C ALA A 307 11.65 7.02 -14.34
N ASN A 308 12.97 6.97 -14.13
CA ASN A 308 13.93 6.58 -15.18
C ASN A 308 13.76 5.12 -15.61
N GLU A 309 13.73 4.19 -14.66
CA GLU A 309 13.68 2.75 -14.95
C GLU A 309 12.42 2.33 -15.71
N TRP A 310 11.28 3.00 -15.48
CA TRP A 310 10.01 2.74 -16.16
C TRP A 310 9.78 3.63 -17.40
N ASN A 311 10.78 4.43 -17.79
CA ASN A 311 10.70 5.34 -18.94
C ASN A 311 9.43 6.20 -18.88
N VAL A 312 9.31 6.99 -17.81
CA VAL A 312 8.13 7.81 -17.51
C VAL A 312 8.25 9.14 -18.25
N ALA A 313 7.17 9.57 -18.91
CA ALA A 313 7.08 10.90 -19.54
C ALA A 313 6.69 12.00 -18.55
N GLY A 314 5.92 11.65 -17.51
CA GLY A 314 5.47 12.61 -16.50
C GLY A 314 5.00 11.95 -15.22
N VAL A 315 4.88 12.74 -14.16
CA VAL A 315 4.51 12.28 -12.83
C VAL A 315 3.22 12.96 -12.36
N ILE A 316 2.28 12.18 -11.84
CA ILE A 316 1.10 12.72 -11.14
C ILE A 316 1.31 12.49 -9.64
N GLU A 317 1.32 13.55 -8.85
CA GLU A 317 1.32 13.48 -7.40
C GLU A 317 -0.09 13.69 -6.86
N ILE A 318 -0.59 12.70 -6.10
CA ILE A 318 -1.85 12.80 -5.37
C ILE A 318 -1.56 13.00 -3.91
N GLN A 319 -1.86 14.21 -3.46
CA GLN A 319 -1.73 14.64 -2.08
C GLN A 319 -3.10 14.63 -1.41
N GLN A 320 -3.30 13.82 -0.37
CA GLN A 320 -4.47 13.98 0.48
C GLN A 320 -4.32 15.23 1.35
N LYS A 321 -5.36 16.03 1.46
CA LYS A 321 -5.41 17.21 2.35
C LYS A 321 -4.93 16.84 3.74
N PHE A 322 -4.15 17.72 4.35
CA PHE A 322 -3.64 17.53 5.71
C PHE A 322 -2.75 16.30 5.90
N CYS A 323 -2.23 15.68 4.85
CA CYS A 323 -1.27 14.60 5.00
C CYS A 323 0.14 15.17 5.26
N ASP A 324 0.41 15.57 6.48
CA ASP A 324 1.66 16.23 6.89
C ASP A 324 2.93 15.57 6.36
N PRO A 325 3.11 14.22 6.46
CA PRO A 325 4.33 13.60 5.97
C PRO A 325 4.60 13.84 4.49
N HIS A 326 3.55 13.76 3.67
CA HIS A 326 3.67 13.95 2.22
C HIS A 326 3.73 15.43 1.85
N GLU A 327 3.03 16.32 2.54
CA GLU A 327 3.13 17.76 2.32
C GLU A 327 4.54 18.30 2.60
N LEU A 328 5.17 17.84 3.68
CA LEU A 328 6.55 18.19 4.01
C LEU A 328 7.57 17.62 3.01
N ASP A 329 7.28 16.47 2.42
CA ASP A 329 8.15 15.79 1.46
C ASP A 329 8.01 16.33 0.04
N ARG A 330 6.83 16.76 -0.34
CA ARG A 330 6.43 17.20 -1.68
C ARG A 330 7.40 18.17 -2.32
N VAL A 331 7.82 19.21 -1.59
CA VAL A 331 8.73 20.23 -2.13
C VAL A 331 10.07 19.64 -2.55
N ALA A 332 10.60 18.71 -1.77
CA ALA A 332 11.88 18.04 -2.07
C ALA A 332 11.73 17.08 -3.26
N VAL A 333 10.64 16.32 -3.31
CA VAL A 333 10.33 15.39 -4.39
C VAL A 333 10.11 16.12 -5.72
N SER A 334 9.25 17.17 -5.73
CA SER A 334 8.99 17.94 -6.94
C SER A 334 10.27 18.56 -7.52
N LYS A 335 11.09 19.20 -6.68
CA LYS A 335 12.38 19.76 -7.12
C LYS A 335 13.34 18.70 -7.67
N ALA A 336 13.35 17.49 -7.11
CA ALA A 336 14.22 16.41 -7.60
C ALA A 336 13.74 15.89 -8.96
N LEU A 337 12.44 15.74 -9.16
CA LEU A 337 11.84 15.33 -10.42
C LEU A 337 12.05 16.40 -11.52
N GLU A 338 11.76 17.67 -11.25
CA GLU A 338 11.98 18.78 -12.16
C GLU A 338 13.45 18.87 -12.59
N LYS A 339 14.39 18.75 -11.63
CA LYS A 339 15.84 18.74 -11.91
C LYS A 339 16.25 17.54 -12.78
N ALA A 340 15.54 16.42 -12.68
CA ALA A 340 15.77 15.23 -13.48
C ALA A 340 15.04 15.26 -14.83
N GLY A 341 14.32 16.34 -15.15
CA GLY A 341 13.60 16.55 -16.42
C GLY A 341 12.21 15.89 -16.46
N PHE A 342 11.62 15.55 -15.31
CA PHE A 342 10.27 15.00 -15.26
C PHE A 342 9.24 16.07 -14.91
N PRO A 343 8.32 16.41 -15.83
CA PRO A 343 7.16 17.23 -15.52
C PRO A 343 6.30 16.59 -14.44
N ILE A 344 5.73 17.41 -13.55
CA ILE A 344 4.89 16.95 -12.44
C ILE A 344 3.56 17.68 -12.37
N LEU A 345 2.47 16.93 -12.29
CA LEU A 345 1.13 17.42 -11.99
C LEU A 345 0.78 17.14 -10.52
N ASN A 346 0.57 18.18 -9.74
CA ASN A 346 0.17 18.08 -8.34
C ASN A 346 -1.36 18.19 -8.21
N LEU A 347 -1.98 17.17 -7.61
CA LEU A 347 -3.42 17.12 -7.32
C LEU A 347 -3.64 16.98 -5.82
N GLU A 348 -4.53 17.80 -5.26
CA GLU A 348 -4.94 17.69 -3.87
C GLU A 348 -6.32 17.05 -3.79
N ALA A 349 -6.40 15.94 -3.06
CA ALA A 349 -7.62 15.14 -2.91
C ALA A 349 -8.21 15.24 -1.50
N ASP A 350 -9.52 15.12 -1.39
CA ASP A 350 -10.24 14.83 -0.15
C ASP A 350 -10.61 13.32 -0.12
N VAL A 351 -11.57 12.89 0.69
CA VAL A 351 -12.01 11.47 0.77
C VAL A 351 -12.41 10.91 -0.58
N THR A 352 -13.08 11.73 -1.38
CA THR A 352 -13.45 11.39 -2.75
C THR A 352 -12.67 12.24 -3.73
N MET A 353 -12.18 11.63 -4.81
CA MET A 353 -11.53 12.36 -5.88
C MET A 353 -12.57 12.99 -6.79
N PRO A 354 -12.54 14.30 -7.02
CA PRO A 354 -13.43 14.97 -7.95
C PRO A 354 -13.02 14.64 -9.39
N VAL A 355 -13.46 13.52 -9.94
CA VAL A 355 -13.05 12.99 -11.24
C VAL A 355 -13.18 14.04 -12.36
N GLY A 356 -14.26 14.81 -12.42
CA GLY A 356 -14.45 15.83 -13.45
C GLY A 356 -13.39 16.93 -13.47
N PRO A 357 -13.20 17.71 -12.38
CA PRO A 357 -12.13 18.70 -12.29
C PRO A 357 -10.72 18.13 -12.45
N PHE A 358 -10.45 16.92 -11.96
CA PHE A 358 -9.15 16.29 -12.13
C PHE A 358 -8.89 15.86 -13.57
N ARG A 359 -9.91 15.40 -14.28
CA ARG A 359 -9.83 15.07 -15.69
C ARG A 359 -9.29 16.25 -16.52
N ILE A 360 -9.87 17.43 -16.36
CA ILE A 360 -9.43 18.65 -17.09
C ILE A 360 -7.94 18.95 -16.85
N ARG A 361 -7.49 18.81 -15.61
CA ARG A 361 -6.07 19.03 -15.24
C ARG A 361 -5.15 17.97 -15.83
N VAL A 362 -5.57 16.70 -15.85
CA VAL A 362 -4.81 15.60 -16.46
C VAL A 362 -4.77 15.78 -17.98
N GLU A 363 -5.86 16.15 -18.65
CA GLU A 363 -5.89 16.45 -20.09
C GLU A 363 -4.88 17.54 -20.44
N ALA A 364 -4.90 18.67 -19.73
CA ALA A 364 -3.93 19.76 -19.94
C ALA A 364 -2.48 19.32 -19.69
N PHE A 365 -2.25 18.45 -18.70
CA PHE A 365 -0.92 17.90 -18.43
C PHE A 365 -0.43 17.00 -19.57
N LEU A 366 -1.30 16.15 -20.12
CA LEU A 366 -0.97 15.30 -21.27
C LEU A 366 -0.66 16.11 -22.53
N GLU A 367 -1.36 17.24 -22.75
CA GLU A 367 -1.06 18.17 -23.84
C GLU A 367 0.34 18.78 -23.69
N ILE A 368 0.75 19.15 -22.47
CA ILE A 368 2.12 19.64 -22.20
C ILE A 368 3.15 18.57 -22.56
N LEU A 369 2.96 17.34 -22.09
CA LEU A 369 3.88 16.22 -22.37
C LEU A 369 4.02 15.96 -23.88
N SER A 370 2.92 16.03 -24.63
CA SER A 370 2.93 15.83 -26.09
C SER A 370 3.61 16.98 -26.84
N SER A 371 3.58 18.19 -26.30
CA SER A 371 4.22 19.36 -26.92
C SER A 371 5.74 19.39 -26.70
N GLU A 372 6.22 18.87 -25.57
CA GLU A 372 7.66 18.74 -25.28
C GLU A 372 8.36 17.67 -26.14
N GLU A 373 7.63 16.66 -26.63
CA GLU A 373 8.17 15.68 -27.61
C GLU A 373 8.39 16.26 -29.02
N LEU A 374 7.88 17.47 -29.31
CA LEU A 374 7.99 18.12 -30.61
C LEU A 374 9.19 19.08 -30.74
N PHE A 375 9.99 19.24 -29.68
CA PHE A 375 11.18 20.07 -29.61
C PHE A 375 12.40 19.28 -29.15
#